data_68a31f7bdfb262c80153a1e1f75892ee
#
_entry.id   68a31f7bdfb262c80153a1e1f75892ee
#
_cell.length_a   1.000
_cell.length_b   1.000
_cell.length_c   1.000
_cell.angle_alpha   90.00
_cell.angle_beta   90.00
_cell.angle_gamma   90.00
#
_symmetry.space_group_name_H-M   'P 1'
#
loop_
_entity.id
_entity.type
_entity.pdbx_description
1 polymer ?
#
loop_
_entity_poly.entity_id
_entity_poly.type
_entity_poly.pdbx_seq_one_letter_code
_entity_poly.pdbx_strand_id
1 'polypeptide(L)'
;MIGFNSYINGLDLSRLTEYCINHGRLTQYAKGDYFIKAGEESQYIGFVELGYFNYMVHNSSEQKDYITGFAFEGEFVGDYPNCLSGKTSEVAIVAGTSCKVYQLAGEELCKLLDSDGMRELKQTISDHLFSQVYTQYLDSYRMTTRERYKRLLLRCPEIVQSINQKI
;
A
#
# COMPACT_ATOMS: atom_id res chain seq x y z
N MET A 1 -15.73 -10.82 5.69
CA MET A 1 -14.87 -9.62 5.68
C MET A 1 -14.86 -9.08 4.25
N ILE A 2 -15.44 -7.94 4.02
CA ILE A 2 -15.46 -7.30 2.70
C ILE A 2 -14.04 -6.79 2.48
N GLY A 3 -13.32 -7.37 1.51
CA GLY A 3 -11.97 -6.94 1.19
C GLY A 3 -11.99 -5.46 0.79
N PHE A 4 -11.27 -4.64 1.53
CA PHE A 4 -11.16 -3.19 1.31
C PHE A 4 -10.57 -2.84 -0.06
N ASN A 5 -9.98 -3.78 -0.75
CA ASN A 5 -9.36 -3.55 -2.04
C ASN A 5 -10.08 -4.33 -3.13
N SER A 6 -11.10 -3.74 -3.75
CA SER A 6 -11.80 -4.34 -4.89
C SER A 6 -10.86 -4.60 -6.09
N TYR A 7 -9.66 -4.01 -6.10
CA TYR A 7 -8.62 -4.29 -7.08
C TYR A 7 -7.85 -5.58 -6.78
N ILE A 8 -7.93 -6.09 -5.53
CA ILE A 8 -7.27 -7.35 -5.09
C ILE A 8 -8.28 -8.50 -5.03
N ASN A 9 -9.50 -8.32 -5.51
CA ASN A 9 -10.49 -9.39 -5.59
C ASN A 9 -9.95 -10.53 -6.46
N GLY A 10 -9.62 -11.66 -5.82
CA GLY A 10 -9.08 -12.85 -6.45
C GLY A 10 -7.62 -13.17 -6.13
N LEU A 11 -6.88 -12.29 -5.43
CA LEU A 11 -5.53 -12.58 -4.96
C LEU A 11 -5.57 -13.12 -3.53
N ASP A 12 -5.24 -14.39 -3.36
CA ASP A 12 -5.11 -15.00 -2.03
C ASP A 12 -3.73 -14.70 -1.44
N LEU A 13 -3.71 -13.75 -0.51
CA LEU A 13 -2.52 -13.37 0.26
C LEU A 13 -2.48 -13.98 1.67
N SER A 14 -3.36 -14.92 1.99
CA SER A 14 -3.50 -15.47 3.34
C SER A 14 -2.18 -16.04 3.87
N ARG A 15 -1.42 -16.77 3.06
CA ARG A 15 -0.11 -17.33 3.44
C ARG A 15 0.93 -16.25 3.76
N LEU A 16 0.96 -15.17 2.97
CA LEU A 16 1.87 -14.04 3.21
C LEU A 16 1.45 -13.27 4.46
N THR A 17 0.16 -13.07 4.65
CA THR A 17 -0.41 -12.42 5.84
C THR A 17 -0.07 -13.21 7.09
N GLU A 18 -0.32 -14.52 7.09
CA GLU A 18 0.00 -15.41 8.22
C GLU A 18 1.51 -15.39 8.53
N TYR A 19 2.36 -15.46 7.50
CA TYR A 19 3.80 -15.35 7.68
C TYR A 19 4.19 -14.01 8.31
N CYS A 20 3.64 -12.91 7.82
CA CYS A 20 3.92 -11.57 8.31
C CYS A 20 3.50 -11.39 9.78
N ILE A 21 2.34 -11.91 10.17
CA ILE A 21 1.86 -11.87 11.56
C ILE A 21 2.76 -12.71 12.47
N ASN A 22 3.18 -13.89 12.02
CA ASN A 22 3.95 -14.83 12.87
C ASN A 22 5.43 -14.48 12.99
N HIS A 23 6.03 -13.82 11.97
CA HIS A 23 7.47 -13.57 11.91
C HIS A 23 7.81 -12.07 11.85
N GLY A 24 6.86 -11.24 11.42
CA GLY A 24 7.07 -9.80 11.32
C GLY A 24 7.15 -9.11 12.68
N ARG A 25 7.81 -7.96 12.71
CA ARG A 25 7.89 -7.11 13.90
C ARG A 25 6.68 -6.20 13.99
N LEU A 26 5.90 -6.29 15.07
CA LEU A 26 4.83 -5.34 15.33
C LEU A 26 5.39 -3.97 15.65
N THR A 27 5.05 -3.00 14.81
CA THR A 27 5.47 -1.59 14.92
C THR A 27 4.24 -0.69 15.00
N GLN A 28 4.32 0.34 15.84
CA GLN A 28 3.26 1.33 16.00
C GLN A 28 3.69 2.66 15.37
N TYR A 29 2.74 3.34 14.77
CA TYR A 29 2.90 4.65 14.15
C TYR A 29 1.84 5.60 14.70
N ALA A 30 2.25 6.81 15.08
CA ALA A 30 1.32 7.90 15.33
C ALA A 30 0.85 8.51 14.00
N LYS A 31 -0.29 9.19 14.01
CA LYS A 31 -0.73 9.95 12.83
C LYS A 31 0.35 10.94 12.40
N GLY A 32 0.71 10.90 11.13
CA GLY A 32 1.74 11.74 10.53
C GLY A 32 3.14 11.11 10.52
N ASP A 33 3.35 9.99 11.20
CA ASP A 33 4.62 9.27 11.13
C ASP A 33 4.83 8.68 9.73
N TYR A 34 6.08 8.62 9.31
CA TYR A 34 6.46 8.03 8.03
C TYR A 34 6.72 6.53 8.20
N PHE A 35 6.07 5.72 7.38
CA PHE A 35 6.50 4.34 7.14
C PHE A 35 7.79 4.34 6.29
N ILE A 36 7.84 5.20 5.27
CA ILE A 36 9.02 5.52 4.47
C ILE A 36 8.91 6.94 3.92
N LYS A 37 10.04 7.65 3.78
CA LYS A 37 10.11 8.93 3.07
C LYS A 37 10.56 8.73 1.64
N ALA A 38 10.10 9.60 0.74
CA ALA A 38 10.64 9.62 -0.62
C ALA A 38 12.15 9.84 -0.60
N GLY A 39 12.88 9.08 -1.40
CA GLY A 39 14.35 9.10 -1.45
C GLY A 39 15.06 8.20 -0.42
N GLU A 40 14.34 7.63 0.55
CA GLU A 40 14.90 6.62 1.46
C GLU A 40 14.83 5.23 0.85
N GLU A 41 15.76 4.34 1.23
CA GLU A 41 15.76 2.95 0.81
C GLU A 41 14.51 2.23 1.30
N SER A 42 13.82 1.54 0.38
CA SER A 42 12.61 0.77 0.70
C SER A 42 13.00 -0.56 1.35
N GLN A 43 13.03 -0.59 2.68
CA GLN A 43 13.56 -1.73 3.46
C GLN A 43 12.48 -2.69 3.94
N TYR A 44 11.22 -2.25 4.04
CA TYR A 44 10.15 -3.02 4.68
C TYR A 44 8.87 -3.04 3.85
N ILE A 45 8.17 -4.16 3.97
CA ILE A 45 6.74 -4.30 3.68
C ILE A 45 6.04 -4.60 5.00
N GLY A 46 4.80 -4.16 5.15
CA GLY A 46 4.02 -4.42 6.35
C GLY A 46 2.60 -4.85 6.07
N PHE A 47 2.04 -5.65 6.98
CA PHE A 47 0.61 -5.93 7.03
C PHE A 47 -0.05 -4.98 8.04
N VAL A 48 -1.03 -4.22 7.59
CA VAL A 48 -1.73 -3.22 8.41
C VAL A 48 -2.77 -3.92 9.28
N GLU A 49 -2.47 -4.03 10.59
CA GLU A 49 -3.39 -4.58 11.57
C GLU A 49 -4.46 -3.57 11.98
N LEU A 50 -4.08 -2.29 12.06
CA LEU A 50 -4.95 -1.21 12.49
C LEU A 50 -4.58 0.09 11.77
N GLY A 51 -5.59 0.88 11.40
CA GLY A 51 -5.41 2.20 10.81
C GLY A 51 -5.21 2.19 9.31
N TYR A 52 -4.68 3.27 8.75
CA TYR A 52 -4.38 3.37 7.32
C TYR A 52 -3.20 4.29 7.03
N PHE A 53 -2.60 4.11 5.85
CA PHE A 53 -1.51 4.93 5.32
C PHE A 53 -1.90 5.60 4.01
N ASN A 54 -1.34 6.80 3.79
CA ASN A 54 -1.41 7.55 2.54
C ASN A 54 -0.11 7.37 1.76
N TYR A 55 -0.20 7.10 0.47
CA TYR A 55 0.92 7.20 -0.46
C TYR A 55 0.92 8.60 -1.05
N MET A 56 2.05 9.30 -0.95
CA MET A 56 2.16 10.73 -1.31
C MET A 56 3.32 10.96 -2.27
N VAL A 57 3.09 11.81 -3.26
CA VAL A 57 4.11 12.27 -4.20
C VAL A 57 4.15 13.79 -4.18
N HIS A 58 5.35 14.36 -4.09
CA HIS A 58 5.56 15.80 -4.14
C HIS A 58 5.67 16.30 -5.58
N ASN A 59 4.84 17.27 -5.95
CA ASN A 59 4.97 18.01 -7.20
C ASN A 59 5.76 19.29 -6.95
N SER A 60 7.02 19.32 -7.41
CA SER A 60 7.93 20.44 -7.19
C SER A 60 7.51 21.70 -7.96
N SER A 61 6.82 21.57 -9.09
CA SER A 61 6.35 22.71 -9.86
C SER A 61 5.19 23.43 -9.19
N GLU A 62 4.31 22.69 -8.52
CA GLU A 62 3.14 23.23 -7.83
C GLU A 62 3.38 23.42 -6.32
N GLN A 63 4.53 22.96 -5.81
CA GLN A 63 4.87 22.93 -4.38
C GLN A 63 3.75 22.29 -3.55
N LYS A 64 3.24 21.15 -4.05
CA LYS A 64 2.07 20.46 -3.48
C LYS A 64 2.28 18.97 -3.42
N ASP A 65 1.77 18.35 -2.33
CA ASP A 65 1.72 16.91 -2.17
C ASP A 65 0.40 16.35 -2.69
N TYR A 66 0.48 15.26 -3.43
CA TYR A 66 -0.66 14.53 -3.95
C TYR A 66 -0.74 13.14 -3.32
N ILE A 67 -1.93 12.79 -2.84
CA ILE A 67 -2.21 11.42 -2.42
C ILE A 67 -2.48 10.58 -3.66
N THR A 68 -1.65 9.55 -3.87
CA THR A 68 -1.74 8.66 -5.03
C THR A 68 -2.38 7.31 -4.70
N GLY A 69 -2.47 6.97 -3.41
CA GLY A 69 -3.06 5.71 -2.97
C GLY A 69 -3.19 5.62 -1.46
N PHE A 70 -3.75 4.50 -1.03
CA PHE A 70 -3.96 4.18 0.38
C PHE A 70 -3.63 2.71 0.63
N ALA A 71 -3.18 2.42 1.85
CA ALA A 71 -3.19 1.08 2.41
C ALA A 71 -4.06 1.09 3.67
N PHE A 72 -5.12 0.30 3.66
CA PHE A 72 -6.08 0.21 4.76
C PHE A 72 -5.80 -1.00 5.65
N GLU A 73 -6.52 -1.05 6.77
CA GLU A 73 -6.55 -2.23 7.65
C GLU A 73 -6.87 -3.50 6.85
N GLY A 74 -6.08 -4.55 7.07
CA GLY A 74 -6.15 -5.80 6.32
C GLY A 74 -5.38 -5.82 4.99
N GLU A 75 -4.74 -4.71 4.61
CA GLU A 75 -3.93 -4.61 3.39
C GLU A 75 -2.43 -4.56 3.71
N PHE A 76 -1.60 -4.74 2.68
CA PHE A 76 -0.16 -4.54 2.78
C PHE A 76 0.21 -3.09 2.49
N VAL A 77 1.21 -2.58 3.23
CA VAL A 77 1.79 -1.25 3.06
C VAL A 77 3.28 -1.38 2.72
N GLY A 78 3.75 -0.54 1.82
CA GLY A 78 5.15 -0.45 1.42
C GLY A 78 5.31 -0.18 -0.08
N ASP A 79 6.51 0.18 -0.48
CA ASP A 79 6.88 0.32 -1.89
C ASP A 79 7.41 -1.04 -2.38
N TYR A 80 6.51 -1.94 -2.71
CA TYR A 80 6.79 -3.34 -3.02
C TYR A 80 7.86 -3.52 -4.11
N PRO A 81 7.79 -2.88 -5.30
CA PRO A 81 8.80 -3.08 -6.35
C PRO A 81 10.21 -2.64 -5.92
N ASN A 82 10.31 -1.51 -5.22
CA ASN A 82 11.59 -0.98 -4.77
C ASN A 82 12.13 -1.74 -3.55
N CYS A 83 11.25 -2.21 -2.67
CA CYS A 83 11.62 -3.07 -1.55
C CYS A 83 12.28 -4.38 -1.99
N LEU A 84 11.72 -5.03 -3.02
CA LEU A 84 12.30 -6.27 -3.56
C LEU A 84 13.63 -6.06 -4.28
N SER A 85 13.89 -4.87 -4.80
CA SER A 85 15.09 -4.55 -5.58
C SER A 85 16.14 -3.75 -4.80
N GLY A 86 15.90 -3.45 -3.53
CA GLY A 86 16.80 -2.65 -2.69
C GLY A 86 16.99 -1.22 -3.20
N LYS A 87 15.97 -0.65 -3.84
CA LYS A 87 15.99 0.71 -4.37
C LYS A 87 15.34 1.70 -3.43
N THR A 88 15.59 2.98 -3.68
CA THR A 88 14.94 4.07 -2.96
C THR A 88 13.49 4.22 -3.41
N SER A 89 12.62 4.57 -2.46
CA SER A 89 11.21 4.86 -2.75
C SER A 89 11.05 6.22 -3.40
N GLU A 90 10.21 6.30 -4.42
CA GLU A 90 9.81 7.56 -5.04
C GLU A 90 8.57 8.17 -4.37
N VAL A 91 7.94 7.43 -3.47
CA VAL A 91 6.77 7.87 -2.72
C VAL A 91 7.06 7.99 -1.23
N ALA A 92 6.44 8.94 -0.57
CA ALA A 92 6.33 8.96 0.88
C ALA A 92 5.10 8.17 1.30
N ILE A 93 5.21 7.35 2.35
CA ILE A 93 4.08 6.61 2.92
C ILE A 93 3.91 7.09 4.36
N VAL A 94 2.76 7.69 4.65
CA VAL A 94 2.50 8.42 5.89
C VAL A 94 1.26 7.88 6.58
N ALA A 95 1.35 7.64 7.88
CA ALA A 95 0.23 7.19 8.70
C ALA A 95 -0.88 8.25 8.73
N GLY A 96 -2.07 7.90 8.27
CA GLY A 96 -3.25 8.76 8.26
C GLY A 96 -3.98 8.79 9.61
N THR A 97 -3.80 7.75 10.41
CA THR A 97 -4.29 7.59 11.78
C THR A 97 -3.18 6.98 12.64
N SER A 98 -3.47 6.68 13.91
CA SER A 98 -2.62 5.74 14.67
C SER A 98 -2.70 4.37 14.01
N CYS A 99 -1.56 3.77 13.72
CA CYS A 99 -1.45 2.51 13.00
C CYS A 99 -0.66 1.47 13.78
N LYS A 100 -1.02 0.20 13.54
CA LYS A 100 -0.23 -0.97 13.93
C LYS A 100 0.07 -1.80 12.70
N VAL A 101 1.33 -2.19 12.53
CA VAL A 101 1.81 -2.88 11.33
C VAL A 101 2.75 -4.00 11.71
N TYR A 102 2.53 -5.20 11.19
CA TYR A 102 3.52 -6.26 11.21
C TYR A 102 4.48 -6.07 10.05
N GLN A 103 5.72 -5.63 10.35
CA GLN A 103 6.75 -5.34 9.35
C GLN A 103 7.61 -6.56 9.06
N LEU A 104 7.86 -6.79 7.79
CA LEU A 104 8.79 -7.80 7.28
C LEU A 104 9.89 -7.10 6.47
N ALA A 105 11.14 -7.45 6.71
CA ALA A 105 12.25 -6.92 5.93
C ALA A 105 12.13 -7.37 4.46
N GLY A 106 12.46 -6.49 3.53
CA GLY A 106 12.41 -6.80 2.09
C GLY A 106 13.28 -7.97 1.69
N GLU A 107 14.45 -8.12 2.33
CA GLU A 107 15.33 -9.28 2.12
C GLU A 107 14.67 -10.60 2.55
N GLU A 108 13.97 -10.61 3.67
CA GLU A 108 13.23 -11.77 4.16
C GLU A 108 12.03 -12.08 3.26
N LEU A 109 11.32 -11.04 2.81
CA LEU A 109 10.24 -11.18 1.83
C LEU A 109 10.74 -11.78 0.51
N CYS A 110 11.90 -11.33 0.00
CA CYS A 110 12.51 -11.92 -1.20
C CYS A 110 12.78 -13.41 -1.02
N LYS A 111 13.42 -13.79 0.09
CA LYS A 111 13.70 -15.21 0.39
C LYS A 111 12.42 -16.03 0.47
N LEU A 112 11.38 -15.50 1.10
CA LEU A 112 10.08 -16.15 1.20
C LEU A 112 9.44 -16.36 -0.18
N LEU A 113 9.38 -15.30 -0.99
CA LEU A 113 8.74 -15.34 -2.31
C LEU A 113 9.52 -16.17 -3.34
N ASP A 114 10.83 -16.35 -3.15
CA ASP A 114 11.67 -17.21 -4.00
C ASP A 114 11.67 -18.68 -3.55
N SER A 115 11.06 -18.99 -2.40
CA SER A 115 10.95 -20.35 -1.88
C SER A 115 9.96 -21.20 -2.71
N ASP A 116 10.12 -22.53 -2.63
CA ASP A 116 9.22 -23.46 -3.30
C ASP A 116 7.77 -23.29 -2.81
N GLY A 117 6.84 -23.21 -3.75
CA GLY A 117 5.42 -22.99 -3.51
C GLY A 117 5.02 -21.51 -3.31
N MET A 118 5.96 -20.55 -3.34
CA MET A 118 5.66 -19.11 -3.25
C MET A 118 5.98 -18.35 -4.56
N ARG A 119 6.69 -18.98 -5.51
CA ARG A 119 7.07 -18.33 -6.78
C ARG A 119 5.87 -17.93 -7.64
N GLU A 120 4.85 -18.76 -7.69
CA GLU A 120 3.60 -18.42 -8.39
C GLU A 120 2.91 -17.22 -7.74
N LEU A 121 2.93 -17.13 -6.40
CA LEU A 121 2.39 -15.99 -5.68
C LEU A 121 3.14 -14.71 -6.01
N LYS A 122 4.48 -14.75 -6.08
CA LYS A 122 5.31 -13.60 -6.49
C LYS A 122 4.90 -13.07 -7.86
N GLN A 123 4.75 -13.97 -8.84
CA GLN A 123 4.31 -13.59 -10.18
C GLN A 123 2.88 -13.03 -10.16
N THR A 124 1.98 -13.69 -9.47
CA THR A 124 0.58 -13.26 -9.35
C THR A 124 0.45 -11.88 -8.70
N ILE A 125 1.23 -11.59 -7.65
CA ILE A 125 1.29 -10.26 -7.03
C ILE A 125 1.76 -9.21 -8.05
N SER A 126 2.83 -9.50 -8.78
CA SER A 126 3.39 -8.56 -9.77
C SER A 126 2.42 -8.26 -10.90
N ASP A 127 1.78 -9.28 -11.45
CA ASP A 127 0.77 -9.13 -12.50
C ASP A 127 -0.45 -8.36 -12.02
N HIS A 128 -0.85 -8.60 -10.77
CA HIS A 128 -1.98 -7.92 -10.15
C HIS A 128 -1.69 -6.43 -9.93
N LEU A 129 -0.52 -6.10 -9.38
CA LEU A 129 -0.08 -4.72 -9.19
C LEU A 129 0.04 -3.98 -10.52
N PHE A 130 0.62 -4.63 -11.54
CA PHE A 130 0.70 -4.04 -12.88
C PHE A 130 -0.70 -3.75 -13.44
N SER A 131 -1.62 -4.70 -13.36
CA SER A 131 -3.00 -4.55 -13.83
C SER A 131 -3.73 -3.43 -13.10
N GLN A 132 -3.51 -3.31 -11.79
CA GLN A 132 -4.08 -2.25 -10.97
C GLN A 132 -3.57 -0.88 -11.40
N VAL A 133 -2.26 -0.71 -11.52
CA VAL A 133 -1.65 0.56 -11.93
C VAL A 133 -2.08 0.93 -13.35
N TYR A 134 -2.12 -0.03 -14.26
CA TYR A 134 -2.57 0.17 -15.63
C TYR A 134 -4.04 0.64 -15.68
N THR A 135 -4.90 0.01 -14.88
CA THR A 135 -6.31 0.43 -14.77
C THR A 135 -6.42 1.85 -14.22
N GLN A 136 -5.68 2.19 -13.16
CA GLN A 136 -5.68 3.56 -12.61
C GLN A 136 -5.17 4.59 -13.61
N TYR A 137 -4.14 4.24 -14.38
CA TYR A 137 -3.63 5.09 -15.46
C TYR A 137 -4.72 5.37 -16.51
N LEU A 138 -5.42 4.33 -16.98
CA LEU A 138 -6.52 4.49 -17.93
C LEU A 138 -7.67 5.32 -17.33
N ASP A 139 -7.98 5.11 -16.04
CA ASP A 139 -9.05 5.83 -15.34
C ASP A 139 -8.73 7.33 -15.19
N SER A 140 -7.47 7.72 -15.20
CA SER A 140 -7.09 9.13 -15.20
C SER A 140 -7.54 9.88 -16.46
N TYR A 141 -7.73 9.16 -17.57
CA TYR A 141 -8.21 9.71 -18.83
C TYR A 141 -9.72 9.54 -19.07
N ARG A 142 -10.28 8.39 -18.65
CA ARG A 142 -11.69 8.04 -18.93
C ARG A 142 -12.68 8.40 -17.84
N MET A 143 -12.19 8.77 -16.65
CA MET A 143 -13.03 9.12 -15.51
C MET A 143 -12.77 10.53 -15.01
N THR A 144 -13.84 11.23 -14.66
CA THR A 144 -13.74 12.51 -13.96
C THR A 144 -13.23 12.33 -12.53
N THR A 145 -12.72 13.40 -11.94
CA THR A 145 -12.30 13.40 -10.52
C THR A 145 -13.43 12.95 -9.59
N ARG A 146 -14.68 13.37 -9.89
CA ARG A 146 -15.84 12.99 -9.11
C ARG A 146 -16.14 11.48 -9.18
N GLU A 147 -16.00 10.87 -10.34
CA GLU A 147 -16.19 9.42 -10.53
C GLU A 147 -15.11 8.62 -9.82
N ARG A 148 -13.85 9.05 -9.91
CA ARG A 148 -12.72 8.45 -9.17
C ARG A 148 -12.94 8.55 -7.65
N TYR A 149 -13.43 9.69 -7.18
CA TYR A 149 -13.77 9.88 -5.76
C TYR A 149 -14.91 8.97 -5.32
N LYS A 150 -15.98 8.84 -6.12
CA LYS A 150 -17.08 7.89 -5.83
C LYS A 150 -16.58 6.45 -5.74
N ARG A 151 -15.67 6.05 -6.63
CA ARG A 151 -15.06 4.71 -6.59
C ARG A 151 -14.26 4.51 -5.30
N LEU A 152 -13.51 5.50 -4.85
CA LEU A 152 -12.79 5.45 -3.57
C LEU A 152 -13.75 5.27 -2.39
N LEU A 153 -14.87 5.99 -2.39
CA LEU A 153 -15.91 5.86 -1.35
C LEU A 153 -16.56 4.48 -1.33
N LEU A 154 -16.76 3.87 -2.49
CA LEU A 154 -17.28 2.49 -2.58
C LEU A 154 -16.26 1.47 -2.06
N ARG A 155 -14.98 1.74 -2.28
CA ARG A 155 -13.89 0.92 -1.77
C ARG A 155 -13.71 1.04 -0.25
N CYS A 156 -13.83 2.25 0.29
CA CYS A 156 -13.67 2.54 1.71
C CYS A 156 -14.68 3.61 2.15
N PRO A 157 -15.90 3.19 2.56
CA PRO A 157 -16.95 4.15 2.99
C PRO A 157 -16.53 4.98 4.20
N GLU A 158 -15.70 4.45 5.08
CA GLU A 158 -15.25 5.11 6.31
C GLU A 158 -14.14 6.15 6.08
N ILE A 159 -13.57 6.20 4.89
CA ILE A 159 -12.46 7.12 4.58
C ILE A 159 -12.87 8.58 4.73
N VAL A 160 -14.16 8.89 4.50
CA VAL A 160 -14.72 10.25 4.64
C VAL A 160 -14.63 10.75 6.08
N GLN A 161 -14.78 9.85 7.06
CA GLN A 161 -14.69 10.19 8.48
C GLN A 161 -13.24 10.37 8.95
N SER A 162 -12.31 9.73 8.25
CA SER A 162 -10.90 9.64 8.64
C SER A 162 -10.02 10.68 7.94
N ILE A 163 -10.38 11.08 6.72
CA ILE A 163 -9.66 12.11 5.95
C ILE A 163 -10.28 13.46 6.28
N ASN A 164 -9.51 14.33 6.95
CA ASN A 164 -9.86 15.74 7.05
C ASN A 164 -9.98 16.31 5.64
N GLN A 165 -11.21 16.53 5.21
CA GLN A 165 -11.50 17.25 3.96
C GLN A 165 -11.09 18.71 4.15
N LYS A 166 -9.81 19.01 3.99
CA LYS A 166 -9.40 20.34 3.57
C LYS A 166 -9.56 20.38 2.05
N ILE A 167 -10.75 20.76 1.64
CA ILE A 167 -11.02 21.28 0.30
C ILE A 167 -10.35 22.64 0.15
#